data_2a7250c4fdd52f7d4379a24748ea591e
#
_entry.id   2a7250c4fdd52f7d4379a24748ea591e
#
_cell.length_a   1.000
_cell.length_b   1.000
_cell.length_c   1.000
_cell.angle_alpha   90.00
_cell.angle_beta   90.00
_cell.angle_gamma   90.00
#
_symmetry.space_group_name_H-M   'P 1'
#
loop_
_entity.id
_entity.type
_entity.pdbx_description
1 polymer ?
#
loop_
_entity_poly.entity_id
_entity_poly.type
_entity_poly.pdbx_seq_one_letter_code
_entity_poly.pdbx_strand_id
1 'polypeptide(L)'
;MTLYMYQASYTAKSMAAQLTEPHDPMEAIGPTLEELGARVLVAGFPFGEYDVLIVYEAADDVTAASVAMAVAAAGEVKSAKTTRLLSGQEWLESLRKRRIVTRKLRQPHDLPPQMPEP
;
A
#
# COMPACT_ATOMS: atom_id res chain seq x y z
N MET A 1 -12.96 5.87 4.86
CA MET A 1 -12.19 4.73 4.30
C MET A 1 -10.74 5.16 4.06
N THR A 2 -9.84 4.27 4.29
CA THR A 2 -8.41 4.54 4.15
C THR A 2 -7.88 3.85 2.91
N LEU A 3 -6.96 4.51 2.21
CA LEU A 3 -6.34 3.98 1.00
C LEU A 3 -5.07 3.21 1.32
N TYR A 4 -4.87 2.11 0.61
CA TYR A 4 -3.68 1.28 0.71
C TYR A 4 -3.20 0.87 -0.67
N MET A 5 -1.89 0.73 -0.80
CA MET A 5 -1.27 0.16 -1.98
C MET A 5 -0.56 -1.13 -1.57
N TYR A 6 -0.92 -2.22 -2.20
CA TYR A 6 -0.31 -3.53 -1.98
C TYR A 6 0.50 -3.90 -3.21
N GLN A 7 1.75 -4.28 -3.00
CA GLN A 7 2.65 -4.72 -4.06
C GLN A 7 3.25 -6.06 -3.64
N ALA A 8 3.33 -6.99 -4.57
CA ALA A 8 3.86 -8.31 -4.27
C ALA A 8 4.57 -8.92 -5.47
N SER A 9 5.49 -9.82 -5.15
CA SER A 9 6.18 -10.65 -6.14
C SER A 9 5.77 -12.09 -5.95
N TYR A 10 5.44 -12.78 -7.03
CA TYR A 10 5.06 -14.19 -7.00
C TYR A 10 6.25 -15.10 -6.75
N THR A 11 6.00 -16.25 -6.16
CA THR A 11 6.99 -17.32 -6.10
C THR A 11 7.23 -17.87 -7.51
N ALA A 12 8.38 -18.53 -7.71
CA ALA A 12 8.65 -19.21 -8.97
C ALA A 12 7.59 -20.28 -9.27
N LYS A 13 7.12 -20.97 -8.24
CA LYS A 13 6.07 -21.97 -8.37
C LYS A 13 4.76 -21.37 -8.84
N SER A 14 4.35 -20.25 -8.26
CA SER A 14 3.14 -19.54 -8.66
C SER A 14 3.24 -19.04 -10.09
N MET A 15 4.38 -18.47 -10.46
CA MET A 15 4.59 -17.99 -11.83
C MET A 15 4.54 -19.14 -12.83
N ALA A 16 5.17 -20.27 -12.52
CA ALA A 16 5.13 -21.45 -13.38
C ALA A 16 3.69 -21.95 -13.58
N ALA A 17 2.88 -21.95 -12.52
CA ALA A 17 1.48 -22.34 -12.60
C ALA A 17 0.68 -21.40 -13.50
N GLN A 18 0.92 -20.09 -13.39
CA GLN A 18 0.26 -19.10 -14.24
C GLN A 18 0.64 -19.26 -15.72
N LEU A 19 1.89 -19.64 -16.00
CA LEU A 19 2.34 -19.90 -17.36
C LEU A 19 1.71 -21.16 -17.96
N THR A 20 1.51 -22.18 -17.13
CA THR A 20 0.91 -23.44 -17.54
C THR A 20 -0.58 -23.27 -17.83
N GLU A 21 -1.27 -22.50 -17.00
CA GLU A 21 -2.70 -22.26 -17.10
C GLU A 21 -2.97 -20.75 -16.92
N PRO A 22 -2.79 -19.97 -18.00
CA PRO A 22 -2.91 -18.51 -17.91
C PRO A 22 -4.29 -18.07 -17.46
N HIS A 23 -4.30 -17.18 -16.48
CA HIS A 23 -5.52 -16.58 -15.92
C HIS A 23 -5.19 -15.24 -15.27
N ASP A 24 -6.21 -14.42 -15.06
CA ASP A 24 -6.04 -13.17 -14.31
C ASP A 24 -6.06 -13.51 -12.80
N PRO A 25 -4.94 -13.30 -12.09
CA PRO A 25 -4.89 -13.58 -10.65
C PRO A 25 -5.94 -12.82 -9.83
N MET A 26 -6.41 -11.68 -10.30
CA MET A 26 -7.42 -10.90 -9.60
C MET A 26 -8.79 -11.56 -9.59
N GLU A 27 -9.08 -12.43 -10.55
CA GLU A 27 -10.32 -13.20 -10.53
C GLU A 27 -10.37 -14.15 -9.34
N ALA A 28 -9.24 -14.69 -8.96
CA ALA A 28 -9.15 -15.61 -7.82
C ALA A 28 -9.13 -14.88 -6.49
N ILE A 29 -8.35 -13.81 -6.38
CA ILE A 29 -8.12 -13.12 -5.10
C ILE A 29 -9.18 -12.05 -4.78
N GLY A 30 -9.78 -11.45 -5.81
CA GLY A 30 -10.73 -10.36 -5.65
C GLY A 30 -11.85 -10.63 -4.66
N PRO A 31 -12.58 -11.76 -4.79
CA PRO A 31 -13.65 -12.09 -3.85
C PRO A 31 -13.18 -12.21 -2.40
N THR A 32 -11.99 -12.76 -2.17
CA THR A 32 -11.40 -12.87 -0.84
C THR A 32 -11.13 -11.50 -0.24
N LEU A 33 -10.62 -10.58 -1.03
CA LEU A 33 -10.38 -9.21 -0.58
C LEU A 33 -11.68 -8.52 -0.18
N GLU A 34 -12.73 -8.71 -0.96
CA GLU A 34 -14.06 -8.15 -0.65
C GLU A 34 -14.62 -8.72 0.63
N GLU A 35 -14.51 -10.02 0.85
CA GLU A 35 -14.94 -10.66 2.10
C GLU A 35 -14.23 -10.09 3.31
N LEU A 36 -12.97 -9.71 3.17
CA LEU A 36 -12.18 -9.09 4.24
C LEU A 36 -12.49 -7.61 4.44
N GLY A 37 -13.32 -7.03 3.56
CA GLY A 37 -13.70 -5.63 3.66
C GLY A 37 -12.80 -4.69 2.88
N ALA A 38 -12.02 -5.20 1.94
CA ALA A 38 -11.19 -4.40 1.05
C ALA A 38 -11.91 -4.16 -0.27
N ARG A 39 -12.04 -2.90 -0.65
CA ARG A 39 -12.62 -2.53 -1.93
C ARG A 39 -11.51 -2.16 -2.90
N VAL A 40 -11.31 -2.99 -3.90
CA VAL A 40 -10.28 -2.75 -4.92
C VAL A 40 -10.70 -1.59 -5.83
N LEU A 41 -9.84 -0.59 -5.95
CA LEU A 41 -10.06 0.56 -6.82
C LEU A 41 -9.34 0.38 -8.15
N VAL A 42 -8.13 -0.14 -8.14
CA VAL A 42 -7.35 -0.41 -9.32
C VAL A 42 -6.37 -1.53 -9.04
N ALA A 43 -6.12 -2.35 -10.04
CA ALA A 43 -5.12 -3.40 -9.98
C ALA A 43 -4.36 -3.42 -11.30
N GLY A 44 -3.09 -3.74 -11.22
CA GLY A 44 -2.24 -3.84 -12.40
C GLY A 44 -1.05 -4.75 -12.13
N PHE A 45 -0.30 -5.03 -13.18
CA PHE A 45 0.79 -5.99 -13.13
C PHE A 45 2.07 -5.32 -13.62
N PRO A 46 2.84 -4.69 -12.71
CA PRO A 46 4.16 -4.17 -13.06
C PRO A 46 5.09 -5.33 -13.43
N PHE A 47 5.98 -5.08 -14.35
CA PHE A 47 7.00 -6.08 -14.67
C PHE A 47 8.38 -5.52 -14.32
N GLY A 48 8.67 -5.54 -13.04
CA GLY A 48 9.89 -5.03 -12.45
C GLY A 48 10.13 -5.71 -11.13
N GLU A 49 10.35 -4.94 -10.09
CA GLU A 49 10.58 -5.49 -8.76
C GLU A 49 9.36 -6.25 -8.23
N TYR A 50 8.17 -5.74 -8.51
CA TYR A 50 6.92 -6.38 -8.12
C TYR A 50 6.15 -6.83 -9.35
N ASP A 51 5.34 -7.87 -9.19
CA ASP A 51 4.56 -8.48 -10.25
C ASP A 51 3.09 -8.08 -10.22
N VAL A 52 2.60 -7.64 -9.07
CA VAL A 52 1.21 -7.20 -8.90
C VAL A 52 1.17 -5.95 -8.03
N LEU A 53 0.25 -5.05 -8.37
CA LEU A 53 -0.01 -3.83 -7.61
C LEU A 53 -1.51 -3.67 -7.48
N ILE A 54 -1.99 -3.47 -6.26
CA ILE A 54 -3.41 -3.28 -5.97
C ILE A 54 -3.57 -2.03 -5.12
N VAL A 55 -4.44 -1.13 -5.54
CA VAL A 55 -4.86 0.00 -4.71
C VAL A 55 -6.28 -0.28 -4.24
N TYR A 56 -6.49 -0.26 -2.94
CA TYR A 56 -7.77 -0.58 -2.35
C TYR A 56 -8.10 0.34 -1.17
N GLU A 57 -9.38 0.37 -0.83
CA GLU A 57 -9.88 1.04 0.37
C GLU A 57 -10.25 -0.01 1.41
N ALA A 58 -10.01 0.32 2.68
CA ALA A 58 -10.46 -0.49 3.81
C ALA A 58 -10.76 0.43 4.99
N ALA A 59 -11.48 -0.10 5.97
CA ALA A 59 -11.91 0.69 7.13
C ALA A 59 -10.72 1.15 7.98
N ASP A 60 -9.72 0.29 8.14
CA ASP A 60 -8.61 0.55 9.06
C ASP A 60 -7.38 -0.32 8.75
N ASP A 61 -6.31 -0.07 9.48
CA ASP A 61 -5.05 -0.78 9.32
C ASP A 61 -5.16 -2.27 9.71
N VAL A 62 -6.06 -2.60 10.62
CA VAL A 62 -6.29 -4.01 11.02
C VAL A 62 -6.82 -4.80 9.82
N THR A 63 -7.75 -4.22 9.08
CA THR A 63 -8.26 -4.84 7.85
C THR A 63 -7.16 -5.00 6.81
N ALA A 64 -6.34 -3.98 6.61
CA ALA A 64 -5.21 -4.04 5.68
C ALA A 64 -4.21 -5.11 6.07
N ALA A 65 -3.91 -5.23 7.36
CA ALA A 65 -3.02 -6.29 7.86
C ALA A 65 -3.63 -7.68 7.60
N SER A 66 -4.94 -7.83 7.78
CA SER A 66 -5.65 -9.08 7.50
C SER A 66 -5.53 -9.49 6.03
N VAL A 67 -5.62 -8.53 5.12
CA VAL A 67 -5.42 -8.76 3.68
C VAL A 67 -4.01 -9.28 3.43
N ALA A 68 -3.01 -8.62 3.98
CA ALA A 68 -1.61 -9.03 3.80
C ALA A 68 -1.36 -10.44 4.35
N MET A 69 -1.92 -10.75 5.52
CA MET A 69 -1.78 -12.07 6.13
C MET A 69 -2.47 -13.16 5.32
N ALA A 70 -3.67 -12.89 4.80
CA ALA A 70 -4.41 -13.86 3.99
C ALA A 70 -3.64 -14.19 2.70
N VAL A 71 -3.10 -13.18 2.04
CA VAL A 71 -2.32 -13.38 0.82
C VAL A 71 -1.03 -14.13 1.11
N ALA A 72 -0.34 -13.80 2.19
CA ALA A 72 0.88 -14.50 2.61
C ALA A 72 0.59 -15.96 2.92
N ALA A 73 -0.51 -16.24 3.63
CA ALA A 73 -0.89 -17.60 4.00
C ALA A 73 -1.22 -18.49 2.79
N ALA A 74 -1.67 -17.88 1.68
CA ALA A 74 -1.92 -18.61 0.45
C ALA A 74 -0.64 -19.17 -0.20
N GLY A 75 0.52 -18.62 0.16
CA GLY A 75 1.83 -19.15 -0.28
C GLY A 75 2.22 -18.84 -1.71
N GLU A 76 1.52 -17.93 -2.38
CA GLU A 76 1.78 -17.62 -3.79
C GLU A 76 2.75 -16.44 -3.98
N VAL A 77 3.01 -15.68 -2.92
CA VAL A 77 3.90 -14.53 -2.98
C VAL A 77 5.14 -14.76 -2.15
N LYS A 78 6.29 -14.35 -2.65
CA LYS A 78 7.58 -14.47 -1.94
C LYS A 78 7.93 -13.21 -1.17
N SER A 79 7.40 -12.07 -1.59
CA SER A 79 7.59 -10.79 -0.92
C SER A 79 6.40 -9.90 -1.18
N ALA A 80 6.08 -9.05 -0.21
CA ALA A 80 4.96 -8.13 -0.34
C ALA A 80 5.23 -6.86 0.46
N LYS A 81 4.57 -5.79 0.05
CA LYS A 81 4.66 -4.50 0.72
C LYS A 81 3.30 -3.84 0.71
N THR A 82 2.81 -3.46 1.88
CA THR A 82 1.60 -2.67 2.03
C THR A 82 1.99 -1.26 2.44
N THR A 83 1.51 -0.28 1.70
CA THR A 83 1.75 1.14 1.97
C THR A 83 0.42 1.83 2.21
N ARG A 84 0.29 2.50 3.34
CA ARG A 84 -0.86 3.35 3.61
C ARG A 84 -0.70 4.63 2.81
N LEU A 85 -1.74 4.99 2.07
CA LEU A 85 -1.73 6.20 1.24
C LEU A 85 -2.57 7.27 1.92
N LEU A 86 -2.06 8.48 1.94
CA LEU A 86 -2.85 9.64 2.33
C LEU A 86 -3.64 10.13 1.13
N SER A 87 -4.90 10.53 1.36
CA SER A 87 -5.66 11.23 0.34
C SER A 87 -5.08 12.64 0.15
N GLY A 88 -5.49 13.31 -0.92
CA GLY A 88 -5.10 14.71 -1.12
C GLY A 88 -5.51 15.60 0.03
N GLN A 89 -6.68 15.35 0.60
CA GLN A 89 -7.16 16.12 1.74
C GLN A 89 -6.34 15.85 3.00
N GLU A 90 -6.03 14.59 3.28
CA GLU A 90 -5.17 14.22 4.40
C GLU A 90 -3.77 14.82 4.24
N TRP A 91 -3.25 14.82 3.02
CA TRP A 91 -1.98 15.47 2.71
C TRP A 91 -2.01 16.95 3.04
N LEU A 92 -3.07 17.62 2.60
CA LEU A 92 -3.26 19.05 2.87
C LEU A 92 -3.36 19.34 4.36
N GLU A 93 -4.11 18.53 5.09
CA GLU A 93 -4.20 18.65 6.54
C GLU A 93 -2.85 18.46 7.21
N SER A 94 -2.07 17.50 6.73
CA SER A 94 -0.71 17.25 7.23
C SER A 94 0.20 18.46 7.03
N LEU A 95 0.09 19.09 5.86
CA LEU A 95 0.86 20.31 5.57
C LEU A 95 0.49 21.45 6.53
N ARG A 96 -0.79 21.62 6.80
CA ARG A 96 -1.26 22.65 7.74
C ARG A 96 -0.79 22.38 9.16
N LYS A 97 -0.89 21.14 9.59
CA LYS A 97 -0.45 20.73 10.92
C LYS A 97 1.07 20.90 11.10
N ARG A 98 1.83 20.50 10.08
CA ARG A 98 3.29 20.71 10.07
C ARG A 98 3.64 22.18 10.16
N ARG A 99 2.87 23.08 9.51
CA ARG A 99 3.10 24.51 9.57
C ARG A 99 3.04 25.04 10.99
N ILE A 100 2.10 24.55 11.79
CA ILE A 100 2.00 24.93 13.22
C ILE A 100 3.26 24.53 13.95
N VAL A 101 3.73 23.31 13.80
CA VAL A 101 4.95 22.80 14.42
C VAL A 101 6.18 23.59 13.92
N THR A 102 6.29 23.80 12.63
CA THR A 102 7.38 24.56 12.04
C THR A 102 7.44 25.98 12.58
N ARG A 103 6.30 26.63 12.77
CA ARG A 103 6.24 27.96 13.34
C ARG A 103 6.79 27.99 14.75
N LYS A 104 6.49 26.98 15.56
CA LYS A 104 7.04 26.85 16.92
C LYS A 104 8.54 26.61 16.91
N LEU A 105 9.03 25.80 15.96
CA LEU A 105 10.43 25.45 15.86
C LEU A 105 11.29 26.52 15.20
N ARG A 106 10.69 27.57 14.66
CA ARG A 106 11.42 28.64 13.98
C ARG A 106 12.03 29.68 14.93
N GLN A 107 12.11 29.37 16.20
CA GLN A 107 12.99 30.10 17.10
C GLN A 107 14.43 29.79 16.69
N PRO A 108 15.32 30.79 16.63
CA PRO A 108 16.69 30.57 16.12
C PRO A 108 17.45 29.46 16.82
N HIS A 109 17.16 29.17 18.07
CA HIS A 109 17.82 28.14 18.85
C HIS A 109 17.22 26.75 18.68
N ASP A 110 16.08 26.63 17.99
CA ASP A 110 15.37 25.36 17.79
C ASP A 110 15.68 24.68 16.48
N LEU A 111 16.18 25.42 15.49
CA LEU A 111 16.42 24.90 14.15
C LEU A 111 17.91 24.67 13.91
N PRO A 112 18.29 23.49 13.39
CA PRO A 112 19.67 23.29 12.95
C PRO A 112 20.00 24.27 11.82
N PRO A 113 21.16 24.95 11.88
CA PRO A 113 21.49 25.96 10.88
C PRO A 113 21.56 25.46 9.44
N GLN A 114 21.92 24.20 9.27
CA GLN A 114 22.07 23.59 7.94
C GLN A 114 20.78 23.01 7.37
N MET A 115 19.67 23.13 8.07
CA MET A 115 18.40 22.57 7.62
C MET A 115 17.80 23.46 6.53
N PRO A 116 17.58 22.94 5.31
CA PRO A 116 17.01 23.75 4.26
C PRO A 116 15.54 24.06 4.51
N GLU A 117 15.08 25.20 4.04
CA GLU A 117 13.67 25.55 4.04
C GLU A 117 12.95 24.68 3.00
N PRO A 118 11.86 24.03 3.39
CA PRO A 118 11.06 23.26 2.43
C PRO A 118 10.33 24.15 1.45
#